data_ac8d8b2942e7022f1dad1eed60a14b89
#
_entry.id   ac8d8b2942e7022f1dad1eed60a14b89
#
_cell.length_a   1.000
_cell.length_b   1.000
_cell.length_c   1.000
_cell.angle_alpha   90.00
_cell.angle_beta   90.00
_cell.angle_gamma   90.00
#
_symmetry.space_group_name_H-M   'P 1'
#
loop_
_entity.id
_entity.type
_entity.pdbx_description
1 polymer ?
#
loop_
_entity_poly.entity_id
_entity_poly.type
_entity_poly.pdbx_seq_one_letter_code
_entity_poly.pdbx_strand_id
1 'polypeptide(L)'
;MEHASILARKSFWPRLLAALALLAMLIVGRYTYRDYGITVDETVERDSTLINYQYAFQTLFGRDLSLSDQPLETYKDRHYGVTLQMPTVMVEHLTGFTMPSRDIYMLRHLWTFLLCLSGLACFYLFLERVLSNRWYALLGLLMLALYPRFWGEQFTNIKDMVFMAACCWALLATALSLRHEGKWRWEILSALLFALCANTRVIGFLFPSLLFGYRVLRDGVLTPVWKKGGARRFFAQLAKHALALLLMLVCYVLVTPAAWASPLTFLIETFQEFSNYNIWNGTVYFLGDWYSGNALPWYYLPVWLCLSIPLWYLAFMLAGAAGAAAFVLRSRRRLGSALRRVLLGPGRWFVLCLIVAVLPVAAAILMHSTLYNGWRHMYFIFPELVVVALFGVQWLFRLLRGRRWPRRILAGGLAALLAGQACWIGWMHPFEKFYLNPVGQSMCDLLEKDYWYESTTAQILHILEVDDSRRICLSVNAFSSIPAFNYLAAKDARRVYIYDSYTYTDWTPIDYIIDESCGPVSSTFPGFTPVYELRCANGMLLSTIYMRDEALAERFGGQWPQQ
;
A
#
# COMPACT_ATOMS: atom_id res chain seq x y z
N MET A 1 -38.15 6.41 25.13
CA MET A 1 -38.11 5.64 23.86
C MET A 1 -37.79 6.53 22.64
N GLU A 2 -38.35 7.72 22.50
CA GLU A 2 -38.09 8.63 21.38
C GLU A 2 -36.61 9.06 21.22
N HIS A 3 -35.91 9.39 22.31
CA HIS A 3 -34.49 9.73 22.27
C HIS A 3 -33.58 8.57 21.79
N ALA A 4 -33.93 7.32 22.16
CA ALA A 4 -33.20 6.13 21.69
C ALA A 4 -33.46 5.87 20.21
N SER A 5 -34.66 6.13 19.70
CA SER A 5 -35.00 6.00 18.28
C SER A 5 -34.34 7.05 17.40
N ILE A 6 -34.18 8.29 17.90
CA ILE A 6 -33.49 9.38 17.20
C ILE A 6 -31.97 9.13 17.14
N LEU A 7 -31.37 8.61 18.21
CA LEU A 7 -29.96 8.21 18.24
C LEU A 7 -29.70 7.00 17.34
N ALA A 8 -30.59 6.04 17.32
CA ALA A 8 -30.52 4.88 16.40
C ALA A 8 -30.62 5.32 14.93
N ARG A 9 -31.55 6.21 14.57
CA ARG A 9 -31.68 6.79 13.22
C ARG A 9 -30.42 7.58 12.81
N LYS A 10 -29.84 8.40 13.70
CA LYS A 10 -28.61 9.17 13.42
C LYS A 10 -27.39 8.29 13.17
N SER A 11 -27.40 7.04 13.60
CA SER A 11 -26.30 6.09 13.42
C SER A 11 -26.48 5.14 12.24
N PHE A 12 -27.67 4.99 11.73
CA PHE A 12 -28.02 4.05 10.66
C PHE A 12 -27.42 4.47 9.30
N TRP A 13 -27.70 5.69 8.86
CA TRP A 13 -27.32 6.16 7.53
C TRP A 13 -25.79 6.11 7.25
N PRO A 14 -24.90 6.58 8.13
CA PRO A 14 -23.46 6.47 7.86
C PRO A 14 -22.98 5.02 7.73
N ARG A 15 -23.56 4.08 8.47
CA ARG A 15 -23.23 2.65 8.36
C ARG A 15 -23.73 2.05 7.06
N LEU A 16 -24.98 2.36 6.70
CA LEU A 16 -25.55 1.91 5.43
C LEU A 16 -24.73 2.44 4.25
N LEU A 17 -24.39 3.72 4.24
CA LEU A 17 -23.59 4.34 3.19
C LEU A 17 -22.17 3.75 3.14
N ALA A 18 -21.54 3.45 4.28
CA ALA A 18 -20.26 2.77 4.32
C ALA A 18 -20.33 1.34 3.74
N ALA A 19 -21.37 0.58 4.10
CA ALA A 19 -21.61 -0.74 3.54
C ALA A 19 -21.87 -0.70 2.02
N LEU A 20 -22.67 0.27 1.56
CA LEU A 20 -22.92 0.48 0.14
C LEU A 20 -21.66 0.91 -0.62
N ALA A 21 -20.82 1.76 -0.03
CA ALA A 21 -19.54 2.15 -0.62
C ALA A 21 -18.59 0.94 -0.76
N LEU A 22 -18.45 0.11 0.28
CA LEU A 22 -17.63 -1.11 0.21
C LEU A 22 -18.20 -2.12 -0.82
N LEU A 23 -19.52 -2.25 -0.90
CA LEU A 23 -20.17 -3.10 -1.91
C LEU A 23 -19.96 -2.55 -3.32
N ALA A 24 -20.08 -1.25 -3.53
CA ALA A 24 -19.80 -0.62 -4.82
C ALA A 24 -18.34 -0.85 -5.24
N MET A 25 -17.39 -0.68 -4.31
CA MET A 25 -15.99 -0.99 -4.56
C MET A 25 -15.77 -2.46 -4.93
N LEU A 26 -16.41 -3.39 -4.19
CA LEU A 26 -16.33 -4.82 -4.50
C LEU A 26 -16.82 -5.12 -5.92
N ILE A 27 -17.94 -4.52 -6.32
CA ILE A 27 -18.53 -4.68 -7.66
C ILE A 27 -17.56 -4.11 -8.71
N VAL A 28 -17.14 -2.85 -8.58
CA VAL A 28 -16.24 -2.22 -9.54
C VAL A 28 -14.92 -3.00 -9.63
N GLY A 29 -14.28 -3.32 -8.50
CA GLY A 29 -13.03 -4.06 -8.50
C GLY A 29 -13.14 -5.46 -9.10
N ARG A 30 -14.30 -6.15 -8.94
CA ARG A 30 -14.56 -7.44 -9.59
C ARG A 30 -14.60 -7.34 -11.12
N TYR A 31 -15.00 -6.20 -11.66
CA TYR A 31 -15.02 -5.99 -13.11
C TYR A 31 -13.69 -5.45 -13.65
N THR A 32 -12.91 -4.70 -12.86
CA THR A 32 -11.70 -4.00 -13.33
C THR A 32 -10.37 -4.69 -12.99
N TYR A 33 -10.33 -5.71 -12.11
CA TYR A 33 -9.08 -6.36 -11.68
C TYR A 33 -8.24 -6.97 -12.81
N ARG A 34 -8.83 -7.18 -14.00
CA ARG A 34 -8.17 -7.73 -15.18
C ARG A 34 -7.60 -6.68 -16.13
N ASP A 35 -7.87 -5.42 -15.86
CA ASP A 35 -7.49 -4.31 -16.75
C ASP A 35 -6.06 -3.82 -16.45
N TYR A 36 -5.47 -4.29 -15.36
CA TYR A 36 -4.11 -3.94 -14.94
C TYR A 36 -3.10 -4.97 -15.43
N GLY A 37 -1.91 -4.48 -15.85
CA GLY A 37 -0.77 -5.32 -16.21
C GLY A 37 -0.19 -6.03 -14.98
N ILE A 38 0.75 -6.96 -15.23
CA ILE A 38 1.49 -7.64 -14.16
C ILE A 38 2.73 -6.81 -13.84
N THR A 39 3.00 -6.62 -12.55
CA THR A 39 4.19 -5.90 -12.07
C THR A 39 5.38 -6.84 -11.84
N VAL A 40 6.59 -6.28 -11.84
CA VAL A 40 7.82 -7.03 -11.54
C VAL A 40 7.75 -7.69 -10.16
N ASP A 41 7.29 -6.95 -9.17
CA ASP A 41 7.22 -7.44 -7.78
C ASP A 41 6.28 -8.65 -7.64
N GLU A 42 5.24 -8.79 -8.48
CA GLU A 42 4.31 -9.92 -8.41
C GLU A 42 4.96 -11.25 -8.77
N THR A 43 5.91 -11.25 -9.71
CA THR A 43 6.63 -12.48 -10.10
C THR A 43 7.52 -12.95 -8.96
N VAL A 44 8.28 -12.04 -8.34
CA VAL A 44 9.17 -12.33 -7.21
C VAL A 44 8.38 -12.79 -5.97
N GLU A 45 7.25 -12.12 -5.68
CA GLU A 45 6.40 -12.50 -4.55
C GLU A 45 5.67 -13.84 -4.75
N ARG A 46 5.35 -14.19 -6.00
CA ARG A 46 4.81 -15.50 -6.31
C ARG A 46 5.82 -16.60 -6.00
N ASP A 47 7.07 -16.45 -6.44
CA ASP A 47 8.15 -17.41 -6.18
C ASP A 47 8.40 -17.54 -4.68
N SER A 48 8.48 -16.41 -3.96
CA SER A 48 8.60 -16.40 -2.49
C SER A 48 7.43 -17.14 -1.83
N THR A 49 6.20 -16.98 -2.35
CA THR A 49 5.03 -17.67 -1.81
C THR A 49 5.07 -19.17 -2.07
N LEU A 50 5.49 -19.60 -3.28
CA LEU A 50 5.64 -21.02 -3.62
C LEU A 50 6.66 -21.71 -2.72
N ILE A 51 7.83 -21.11 -2.49
CA ILE A 51 8.89 -21.63 -1.63
C ILE A 51 8.39 -21.79 -0.17
N ASN A 52 7.74 -20.75 0.38
CA ASN A 52 7.18 -20.80 1.72
C ASN A 52 6.04 -21.83 1.84
N TYR A 53 5.18 -21.94 0.81
CA TYR A 53 4.09 -22.90 0.80
C TYR A 53 4.60 -24.36 0.74
N GLN A 54 5.58 -24.64 -0.11
CA GLN A 54 6.23 -25.96 -0.20
C GLN A 54 6.82 -26.35 1.14
N TYR A 55 7.61 -25.48 1.79
CA TYR A 55 8.21 -25.73 3.10
C TYR A 55 7.14 -25.98 4.17
N ALA A 56 6.10 -25.16 4.23
CA ALA A 56 5.01 -25.33 5.18
C ALA A 56 4.26 -26.64 4.96
N PHE A 57 3.97 -26.98 3.71
CA PHE A 57 3.27 -28.21 3.35
C PHE A 57 4.10 -29.46 3.70
N GLN A 58 5.38 -29.45 3.38
CA GLN A 58 6.31 -30.53 3.72
C GLN A 58 6.44 -30.71 5.22
N THR A 59 6.57 -29.61 5.98
CA THR A 59 6.70 -29.66 7.44
C THR A 59 5.43 -30.19 8.12
N LEU A 60 4.24 -29.79 7.63
CA LEU A 60 2.97 -30.16 8.25
C LEU A 60 2.45 -31.54 7.81
N PHE A 61 2.70 -31.94 6.57
CA PHE A 61 2.12 -33.12 5.96
C PHE A 61 3.16 -34.18 5.53
N GLY A 62 4.46 -33.92 5.69
CA GLY A 62 5.54 -34.84 5.33
C GLY A 62 5.70 -35.11 3.84
N ARG A 63 5.10 -34.28 2.97
CA ARG A 63 5.09 -34.47 1.51
C ARG A 63 5.70 -33.25 0.82
N ASP A 64 6.69 -33.49 -0.04
CA ASP A 64 7.26 -32.49 -0.92
C ASP A 64 6.37 -32.31 -2.16
N LEU A 65 6.13 -31.05 -2.54
CA LEU A 65 5.36 -30.69 -3.72
C LEU A 65 6.23 -30.41 -4.97
N SER A 66 7.56 -30.33 -4.78
CA SER A 66 8.53 -30.03 -5.84
C SER A 66 8.19 -28.76 -6.65
N LEU A 67 7.78 -27.69 -5.94
CA LEU A 67 7.40 -26.42 -6.56
C LEU A 67 8.61 -25.52 -6.81
N SER A 68 9.69 -25.72 -6.07
CA SER A 68 10.94 -24.97 -6.18
C SER A 68 12.10 -25.86 -5.71
N ASP A 69 13.24 -25.76 -6.39
CA ASP A 69 14.49 -26.40 -5.96
C ASP A 69 15.22 -25.61 -4.89
N GLN A 70 14.76 -24.38 -4.57
CA GLN A 70 15.41 -23.52 -3.61
C GLN A 70 14.89 -23.75 -2.19
N PRO A 71 15.78 -24.15 -1.23
CA PRO A 71 15.38 -24.30 0.18
C PRO A 71 15.02 -22.94 0.81
N LEU A 72 13.97 -22.94 1.64
CA LEU A 72 13.52 -21.71 2.32
C LEU A 72 14.58 -21.13 3.27
N GLU A 73 15.38 -22.00 3.91
CA GLU A 73 16.42 -21.59 4.87
C GLU A 73 17.53 -20.74 4.24
N THR A 74 17.82 -20.94 2.97
CA THR A 74 18.85 -20.21 2.21
C THR A 74 18.27 -19.18 1.24
N TYR A 75 16.96 -19.09 1.17
CA TYR A 75 16.30 -18.15 0.27
C TYR A 75 16.56 -16.70 0.71
N LYS A 76 17.03 -15.87 -0.23
CA LYS A 76 17.45 -14.48 0.06
C LYS A 76 16.32 -13.60 0.61
N ASP A 77 15.09 -13.82 0.11
CA ASP A 77 13.93 -13.02 0.51
C ASP A 77 13.08 -13.68 1.62
N ARG A 78 13.62 -14.68 2.35
CA ARG A 78 12.92 -15.43 3.41
C ARG A 78 12.38 -14.57 4.55
N HIS A 79 12.97 -13.38 4.75
CA HIS A 79 12.57 -12.43 5.80
C HIS A 79 11.33 -11.61 5.42
N TYR A 80 10.89 -11.66 4.17
CA TYR A 80 9.62 -11.11 3.74
C TYR A 80 8.51 -12.13 3.95
N GLY A 81 7.49 -11.77 4.75
CA GLY A 81 6.38 -12.67 5.00
C GLY A 81 5.35 -12.64 3.88
N VAL A 82 5.00 -13.82 3.40
CA VAL A 82 4.07 -14.02 2.28
C VAL A 82 2.77 -14.72 2.69
N THR A 83 2.51 -14.88 3.99
CA THR A 83 1.39 -15.67 4.51
C THR A 83 0.04 -15.20 3.98
N LEU A 84 -0.16 -13.89 3.81
CA LEU A 84 -1.38 -13.34 3.25
C LEU A 84 -1.56 -13.66 1.75
N GLN A 85 -0.50 -14.07 1.05
CA GLN A 85 -0.55 -14.51 -0.35
C GLN A 85 -0.67 -16.03 -0.50
N MET A 86 -0.41 -16.82 0.55
CA MET A 86 -0.51 -18.29 0.48
C MET A 86 -1.86 -18.82 -0.01
N PRO A 87 -3.03 -18.21 0.29
CA PRO A 87 -4.31 -18.70 -0.24
C PRO A 87 -4.35 -18.75 -1.77
N THR A 88 -3.60 -17.92 -2.49
CA THR A 88 -3.55 -17.98 -3.96
C THR A 88 -2.83 -19.25 -4.43
N VAL A 89 -1.72 -19.62 -3.79
CA VAL A 89 -0.99 -20.87 -4.09
C VAL A 89 -1.80 -22.10 -3.67
N MET A 90 -2.61 -22.01 -2.61
CA MET A 90 -3.55 -23.10 -2.27
C MET A 90 -4.56 -23.34 -3.40
N VAL A 91 -5.06 -22.29 -4.05
CA VAL A 91 -5.94 -22.43 -5.22
C VAL A 91 -5.17 -23.05 -6.40
N GLU A 92 -3.93 -22.62 -6.67
CA GLU A 92 -3.07 -23.25 -7.69
C GLU A 92 -2.87 -24.75 -7.39
N HIS A 93 -2.63 -25.13 -6.14
CA HIS A 93 -2.50 -26.52 -5.71
C HIS A 93 -3.79 -27.34 -5.92
N LEU A 94 -4.97 -26.77 -5.56
CA LEU A 94 -6.27 -27.42 -5.77
C LEU A 94 -6.59 -27.65 -7.24
N THR A 95 -6.04 -26.87 -8.15
CA THR A 95 -6.14 -27.07 -9.59
C THR A 95 -5.00 -27.94 -10.18
N GLY A 96 -4.16 -28.53 -9.32
CA GLY A 96 -3.02 -29.36 -9.74
C GLY A 96 -1.91 -28.56 -10.45
N PHE A 97 -1.78 -27.27 -10.16
CA PHE A 97 -0.82 -26.34 -10.80
C PHE A 97 -0.94 -26.27 -12.32
N THR A 98 -2.13 -26.46 -12.86
CA THR A 98 -2.39 -26.44 -14.32
C THR A 98 -2.99 -25.13 -14.83
N MET A 99 -3.15 -24.12 -13.96
CA MET A 99 -3.69 -22.83 -14.36
C MET A 99 -2.76 -22.12 -15.36
N PRO A 100 -3.32 -21.47 -16.41
CA PRO A 100 -2.56 -20.59 -17.27
C PRO A 100 -1.91 -19.46 -16.48
N SER A 101 -0.70 -19.03 -16.86
CA SER A 101 0.07 -18.01 -16.16
C SER A 101 -0.75 -16.73 -15.92
N ARG A 102 -1.41 -16.21 -16.95
CA ARG A 102 -2.29 -15.04 -16.83
C ARG A 102 -3.35 -15.21 -15.75
N ASP A 103 -4.03 -16.35 -15.68
CA ASP A 103 -5.11 -16.57 -14.70
C ASP A 103 -4.59 -16.63 -13.27
N ILE A 104 -3.37 -17.12 -13.07
CA ILE A 104 -2.68 -17.10 -11.79
C ILE A 104 -2.51 -15.66 -11.29
N TYR A 105 -2.00 -14.77 -12.14
CA TYR A 105 -1.80 -13.35 -11.74
C TYR A 105 -3.13 -12.62 -11.59
N MET A 106 -4.13 -12.90 -12.42
CA MET A 106 -5.48 -12.33 -12.26
C MET A 106 -6.14 -12.79 -10.95
N LEU A 107 -5.91 -14.03 -10.52
CA LEU A 107 -6.33 -14.49 -9.19
C LEU A 107 -5.64 -13.69 -8.07
N ARG A 108 -4.35 -13.41 -8.21
CA ARG A 108 -3.56 -12.62 -7.24
C ARG A 108 -4.03 -11.16 -7.19
N HIS A 109 -4.36 -10.55 -8.35
CA HIS A 109 -4.97 -9.21 -8.40
C HIS A 109 -6.29 -9.15 -7.61
N LEU A 110 -7.19 -10.11 -7.88
CA LEU A 110 -8.46 -10.18 -7.15
C LEU A 110 -8.25 -10.40 -5.66
N TRP A 111 -7.32 -11.26 -5.28
CA TRP A 111 -7.01 -11.55 -3.87
C TRP A 111 -6.42 -10.33 -3.16
N THR A 112 -5.46 -9.66 -3.76
CA THR A 112 -4.84 -8.42 -3.24
C THR A 112 -5.90 -7.33 -3.03
N PHE A 113 -6.79 -7.16 -4.00
CA PHE A 113 -7.92 -6.25 -3.89
C PHE A 113 -8.85 -6.61 -2.72
N LEU A 114 -9.18 -7.89 -2.51
CA LEU A 114 -10.03 -8.33 -1.40
C LEU A 114 -9.35 -8.09 -0.04
N LEU A 115 -8.04 -8.27 0.06
CA LEU A 115 -7.27 -7.92 1.26
C LEU A 115 -7.33 -6.41 1.53
N CYS A 116 -7.15 -5.57 0.50
CA CYS A 116 -7.27 -4.11 0.61
C CYS A 116 -8.69 -3.69 1.03
N LEU A 117 -9.71 -4.29 0.44
CA LEU A 117 -11.12 -4.03 0.80
C LEU A 117 -11.40 -4.40 2.26
N SER A 118 -10.84 -5.51 2.75
CA SER A 118 -10.93 -5.91 4.16
C SER A 118 -10.23 -4.90 5.09
N GLY A 119 -9.09 -4.35 4.67
CA GLY A 119 -8.39 -3.27 5.36
C GLY A 119 -9.26 -2.01 5.48
N LEU A 120 -9.92 -1.60 4.39
CA LEU A 120 -10.86 -0.47 4.38
C LEU A 120 -12.04 -0.69 5.33
N ALA A 121 -12.61 -1.90 5.36
CA ALA A 121 -13.67 -2.26 6.30
C ALA A 121 -13.19 -2.17 7.75
N CYS A 122 -12.00 -2.68 8.05
CA CYS A 122 -11.40 -2.59 9.39
C CYS A 122 -11.07 -1.13 9.77
N PHE A 123 -10.61 -0.31 8.83
CA PHE A 123 -10.38 1.11 9.05
C PHE A 123 -11.68 1.85 9.40
N TYR A 124 -12.76 1.60 8.66
CA TYR A 124 -14.08 2.16 9.01
C TYR A 124 -14.51 1.74 10.42
N LEU A 125 -14.39 0.45 10.74
CA LEU A 125 -14.73 -0.08 12.06
C LEU A 125 -13.86 0.51 13.18
N PHE A 126 -12.58 0.78 12.91
CA PHE A 126 -11.70 1.50 13.82
C PHE A 126 -12.21 2.93 14.04
N LEU A 127 -12.43 3.69 12.95
CA LEU A 127 -12.89 5.07 13.01
C LEU A 127 -14.23 5.21 13.75
N GLU A 128 -15.17 4.26 13.52
CA GLU A 128 -16.46 4.25 14.23
C GLU A 128 -16.30 4.09 15.75
N ARG A 129 -15.24 3.41 16.20
CA ARG A 129 -14.97 3.18 17.63
C ARG A 129 -14.24 4.33 18.30
N VAL A 130 -13.41 5.06 17.54
CA VAL A 130 -12.53 6.10 18.09
C VAL A 130 -13.08 7.51 17.89
N LEU A 131 -13.94 7.73 16.90
CA LEU A 131 -14.57 9.02 16.64
C LEU A 131 -15.96 9.10 17.25
N SER A 132 -16.33 10.27 17.75
CA SER A 132 -17.65 10.50 18.38
C SER A 132 -18.81 10.56 17.39
N ASN A 133 -18.53 10.75 16.10
CA ASN A 133 -19.54 10.91 15.06
C ASN A 133 -19.22 10.03 13.86
N ARG A 134 -20.13 9.13 13.51
CA ARG A 134 -20.00 8.16 12.41
C ARG A 134 -19.90 8.78 11.02
N TRP A 135 -20.37 10.00 10.82
CA TRP A 135 -20.15 10.73 9.56
C TRP A 135 -18.66 11.01 9.29
N TYR A 136 -17.87 11.24 10.35
CA TYR A 136 -16.42 11.35 10.19
C TYR A 136 -15.78 9.98 9.90
N ALA A 137 -16.35 8.89 10.41
CA ALA A 137 -15.87 7.55 10.07
C ALA A 137 -16.15 7.24 8.58
N LEU A 138 -17.35 7.57 8.07
CA LEU A 138 -17.66 7.46 6.65
C LEU A 138 -16.75 8.34 5.78
N LEU A 139 -16.52 9.60 6.20
CA LEU A 139 -15.61 10.49 5.49
C LEU A 139 -14.20 9.89 5.41
N GLY A 140 -13.68 9.35 6.52
CA GLY A 140 -12.36 8.73 6.55
C GLY A 140 -12.27 7.47 5.68
N LEU A 141 -13.30 6.63 5.67
CA LEU A 141 -13.39 5.50 4.75
C LEU A 141 -13.29 5.98 3.29
N LEU A 142 -14.10 6.98 2.92
CA LEU A 142 -14.12 7.49 1.55
C LEU A 142 -12.81 8.21 1.17
N MET A 143 -12.18 8.93 2.10
CA MET A 143 -10.86 9.52 1.87
C MET A 143 -9.80 8.47 1.58
N LEU A 144 -9.79 7.35 2.32
CA LEU A 144 -8.82 6.28 2.06
C LEU A 144 -9.16 5.51 0.78
N ALA A 145 -10.44 5.18 0.58
CA ALA A 145 -10.93 4.37 -0.54
C ALA A 145 -10.82 5.07 -1.90
N LEU A 146 -11.05 6.38 -1.94
CA LEU A 146 -11.01 7.19 -3.16
C LEU A 146 -9.68 7.92 -3.35
N TYR A 147 -8.62 7.53 -2.66
CA TYR A 147 -7.30 8.04 -2.97
C TYR A 147 -6.81 7.41 -4.29
N PRO A 148 -6.66 8.20 -5.38
CA PRO A 148 -6.54 7.63 -6.71
C PRO A 148 -5.34 6.69 -6.87
N ARG A 149 -4.16 7.05 -6.33
CA ARG A 149 -2.97 6.21 -6.39
C ARG A 149 -3.21 4.83 -5.78
N PHE A 150 -3.90 4.76 -4.63
CA PHE A 150 -4.20 3.47 -3.99
C PHE A 150 -5.26 2.68 -4.72
N TRP A 151 -6.17 3.37 -5.43
CA TRP A 151 -7.13 2.67 -6.28
C TRP A 151 -6.42 1.84 -7.35
N GLY A 152 -5.47 2.41 -8.07
CA GLY A 152 -4.70 1.67 -9.08
C GLY A 152 -3.81 0.58 -8.48
N GLU A 153 -3.15 0.86 -7.35
CA GLU A 153 -2.20 -0.08 -6.76
C GLU A 153 -2.82 -1.23 -5.94
N GLN A 154 -4.10 -1.15 -5.56
CA GLN A 154 -4.75 -2.20 -4.75
C GLN A 154 -4.92 -3.55 -5.46
N PHE A 155 -4.63 -3.63 -6.75
CA PHE A 155 -4.67 -4.86 -7.54
C PHE A 155 -3.27 -5.47 -7.68
N THR A 156 -2.28 -4.68 -8.03
CA THR A 156 -0.95 -5.09 -8.46
C THR A 156 0.14 -4.95 -7.39
N ASN A 157 -0.05 -4.06 -6.40
CA ASN A 157 0.91 -3.89 -5.30
C ASN A 157 0.63 -4.89 -4.17
N ILE A 158 1.06 -6.10 -4.37
CA ILE A 158 0.82 -7.24 -3.46
C ILE A 158 1.57 -7.16 -2.13
N LYS A 159 2.44 -6.18 -1.95
CA LYS A 159 3.28 -6.00 -0.75
C LYS A 159 2.89 -4.77 0.05
N ASP A 160 3.06 -3.57 -0.53
CA ASP A 160 2.88 -2.32 0.21
C ASP A 160 1.40 -2.03 0.49
N MET A 161 0.51 -2.33 -0.47
CA MET A 161 -0.93 -2.16 -0.28
C MET A 161 -1.53 -3.21 0.66
N VAL A 162 -1.05 -4.46 0.60
CA VAL A 162 -1.44 -5.51 1.56
C VAL A 162 -0.94 -5.15 2.96
N PHE A 163 0.27 -4.60 3.09
CA PHE A 163 0.77 -4.12 4.37
C PHE A 163 -0.06 -2.94 4.91
N MET A 164 -0.44 -1.97 4.09
CA MET A 164 -1.35 -0.90 4.49
C MET A 164 -2.70 -1.45 4.98
N ALA A 165 -3.27 -2.45 4.30
CA ALA A 165 -4.49 -3.11 4.75
C ALA A 165 -4.29 -3.80 6.11
N ALA A 166 -3.17 -4.49 6.31
CA ALA A 166 -2.82 -5.11 7.58
C ALA A 166 -2.60 -4.08 8.70
N CYS A 167 -2.09 -2.88 8.39
CA CYS A 167 -2.02 -1.77 9.34
C CYS A 167 -3.42 -1.26 9.74
N CYS A 168 -4.38 -1.23 8.82
CA CYS A 168 -5.79 -0.96 9.16
C CYS A 168 -6.37 -2.02 10.12
N TRP A 169 -6.01 -3.30 9.96
CA TRP A 169 -6.35 -4.36 10.92
C TRP A 169 -5.69 -4.11 12.28
N ALA A 170 -4.41 -3.73 12.29
CA ALA A 170 -3.66 -3.43 13.50
C ALA A 170 -4.23 -2.21 14.27
N LEU A 171 -4.69 -1.18 13.57
CA LEU A 171 -5.43 -0.06 14.18
C LEU A 171 -6.71 -0.53 14.86
N LEU A 172 -7.50 -1.36 14.19
CA LEU A 172 -8.71 -1.95 14.78
C LEU A 172 -8.36 -2.83 15.97
N ALA A 173 -7.34 -3.68 15.86
CA ALA A 173 -6.83 -4.53 16.93
C ALA A 173 -6.44 -3.70 18.17
N THR A 174 -5.71 -2.60 17.97
CA THR A 174 -5.35 -1.66 19.04
C THR A 174 -6.60 -1.10 19.75
N ALA A 175 -7.61 -0.69 18.98
CA ALA A 175 -8.85 -0.17 19.55
C ALA A 175 -9.65 -1.24 20.31
N LEU A 176 -9.71 -2.46 19.79
CA LEU A 176 -10.40 -3.58 20.42
C LEU A 176 -9.70 -4.02 21.72
N SER A 177 -8.38 -4.14 21.68
CA SER A 177 -7.56 -4.53 22.82
C SER A 177 -7.66 -3.51 23.97
N LEU A 178 -7.63 -2.19 23.66
CA LEU A 178 -7.84 -1.13 24.68
C LEU A 178 -9.27 -1.08 25.20
N ARG A 179 -10.27 -1.39 24.39
CA ARG A 179 -11.68 -1.37 24.82
C ARG A 179 -12.06 -2.58 25.65
N HIS A 180 -11.47 -3.72 25.38
CA HIS A 180 -11.83 -5.03 25.96
C HIS A 180 -10.66 -5.62 26.76
N GLU A 181 -9.85 -4.77 27.35
CA GLU A 181 -8.67 -5.17 28.12
C GLU A 181 -8.99 -6.22 29.18
N GLY A 182 -8.15 -7.25 29.25
CA GLY A 182 -8.34 -8.39 30.14
C GLY A 182 -9.31 -9.47 29.64
N LYS A 183 -9.91 -9.30 28.46
CA LYS A 183 -10.73 -10.33 27.81
C LYS A 183 -9.90 -11.09 26.78
N TRP A 184 -9.42 -12.27 27.09
CA TRP A 184 -8.48 -13.06 26.28
C TRP A 184 -8.87 -13.23 24.82
N ARG A 185 -10.15 -13.41 24.51
CA ARG A 185 -10.62 -13.53 23.11
C ARG A 185 -10.22 -12.34 22.25
N TRP A 186 -10.20 -11.12 22.82
CA TRP A 186 -9.83 -9.90 22.10
C TRP A 186 -8.32 -9.72 22.06
N GLU A 187 -7.60 -10.14 23.10
CA GLU A 187 -6.13 -10.15 23.09
C GLU A 187 -5.60 -11.15 22.06
N ILE A 188 -6.20 -12.37 21.97
CA ILE A 188 -5.85 -13.38 20.95
C ILE A 188 -6.11 -12.85 19.52
N LEU A 189 -7.32 -12.29 19.26
CA LEU A 189 -7.62 -11.71 17.97
C LEU A 189 -6.66 -10.57 17.61
N SER A 190 -6.35 -9.70 18.58
CA SER A 190 -5.40 -8.61 18.36
C SER A 190 -3.99 -9.12 18.11
N ALA A 191 -3.55 -10.13 18.83
CA ALA A 191 -2.25 -10.77 18.65
C ALA A 191 -2.11 -11.36 17.23
N LEU A 192 -3.15 -12.04 16.73
CA LEU A 192 -3.16 -12.58 15.38
C LEU A 192 -3.11 -11.47 14.31
N LEU A 193 -3.90 -10.41 14.45
CA LEU A 193 -3.90 -9.30 13.49
C LEU A 193 -2.56 -8.54 13.50
N PHE A 194 -1.95 -8.34 14.67
CA PHE A 194 -0.60 -7.77 14.76
C PHE A 194 0.46 -8.70 14.14
N ALA A 195 0.33 -10.02 14.36
CA ALA A 195 1.25 -11.00 13.79
C ALA A 195 1.20 -11.01 12.26
N LEU A 196 0.01 -10.99 11.66
CA LEU A 196 -0.16 -10.89 10.21
C LEU A 196 0.40 -9.58 9.65
N CYS A 197 0.19 -8.47 10.38
CA CYS A 197 0.76 -7.17 10.01
C CYS A 197 2.30 -7.21 10.04
N ALA A 198 2.90 -7.72 11.11
CA ALA A 198 4.36 -7.85 11.25
C ALA A 198 4.96 -8.90 10.30
N ASN A 199 4.22 -9.97 9.95
CA ASN A 199 4.62 -10.93 8.94
C ASN A 199 4.75 -10.26 7.57
N THR A 200 3.80 -9.42 7.17
CA THR A 200 3.85 -8.75 5.87
C THR A 200 5.06 -7.82 5.74
N ARG A 201 5.36 -7.03 6.77
CA ARG A 201 6.60 -6.21 6.89
C ARG A 201 6.99 -6.07 8.36
N VAL A 202 8.26 -6.23 8.66
CA VAL A 202 8.81 -6.16 10.03
C VAL A 202 8.43 -4.89 10.79
N ILE A 203 8.29 -3.76 10.10
CA ILE A 203 7.85 -2.50 10.72
C ILE A 203 6.43 -2.60 11.33
N GLY A 204 5.63 -3.61 10.99
CA GLY A 204 4.35 -3.93 11.63
C GLY A 204 4.46 -4.19 13.14
N PHE A 205 5.66 -4.55 13.66
CA PHE A 205 5.92 -4.62 15.10
C PHE A 205 5.76 -3.27 15.81
N LEU A 206 5.73 -2.15 15.08
CA LEU A 206 5.47 -0.83 15.65
C LEU A 206 4.13 -0.78 16.40
N PHE A 207 3.07 -1.39 15.87
CA PHE A 207 1.73 -1.33 16.46
C PHE A 207 1.63 -2.01 17.83
N PRO A 208 2.01 -3.29 18.01
CA PRO A 208 1.99 -3.92 19.32
C PRO A 208 2.98 -3.29 20.30
N SER A 209 4.14 -2.80 19.83
CA SER A 209 5.12 -2.08 20.66
C SER A 209 4.57 -0.75 21.16
N LEU A 210 3.91 0.01 20.31
CA LEU A 210 3.26 1.27 20.67
C LEU A 210 2.08 1.05 21.64
N LEU A 211 1.28 -0.01 21.43
CA LEU A 211 0.21 -0.39 22.36
C LEU A 211 0.77 -0.76 23.73
N PHE A 212 1.83 -1.59 23.76
CA PHE A 212 2.52 -1.96 25.01
C PHE A 212 3.05 -0.72 25.74
N GLY A 213 3.80 0.13 25.05
CA GLY A 213 4.34 1.37 25.60
C GLY A 213 3.25 2.31 26.13
N TYR A 214 2.14 2.46 25.39
CA TYR A 214 0.99 3.25 25.84
C TYR A 214 0.36 2.67 27.12
N ARG A 215 0.19 1.35 27.23
CA ARG A 215 -0.34 0.68 28.42
C ARG A 215 0.57 0.91 29.62
N VAL A 216 1.88 0.75 29.47
CA VAL A 216 2.87 1.00 30.52
C VAL A 216 2.85 2.47 30.97
N LEU A 217 2.84 3.40 30.01
CA LEU A 217 2.72 4.85 30.31
C LEU A 217 1.41 5.17 31.06
N ARG A 218 0.30 4.59 30.61
CA ARG A 218 -1.00 4.80 31.24
C ARG A 218 -1.00 4.30 32.69
N ASP A 219 -0.55 3.08 32.92
CA ASP A 219 -0.66 2.43 34.23
C ASP A 219 0.44 2.88 35.21
N GLY A 220 1.61 3.28 34.70
CA GLY A 220 2.72 3.78 35.50
C GLY A 220 2.63 5.27 35.84
N VAL A 221 2.20 6.10 34.88
CA VAL A 221 2.29 7.56 34.97
C VAL A 221 0.91 8.24 34.93
N LEU A 222 0.08 7.95 33.92
CA LEU A 222 -1.18 8.67 33.72
C LEU A 222 -2.24 8.29 34.75
N THR A 223 -2.34 7.00 35.08
CA THR A 223 -3.25 6.48 36.12
C THR A 223 -2.48 5.53 37.04
N PRO A 224 -1.54 6.04 37.86
CA PRO A 224 -0.54 5.20 38.52
C PRO A 224 -1.19 4.14 39.40
N VAL A 225 -1.20 2.91 38.92
CA VAL A 225 -1.83 1.75 39.57
C VAL A 225 -1.14 1.43 40.90
N TRP A 226 0.18 1.67 40.95
CA TRP A 226 0.99 1.44 42.15
C TRP A 226 0.55 2.30 43.34
N LYS A 227 0.00 3.52 43.09
CA LYS A 227 -0.52 4.39 44.18
C LYS A 227 -1.76 3.80 44.88
N LYS A 228 -2.53 2.97 44.19
CA LYS A 228 -3.76 2.36 44.69
C LYS A 228 -3.61 0.95 45.20
N GLY A 229 -2.60 0.21 44.75
CA GLY A 229 -2.44 -1.22 45.03
C GLY A 229 -0.99 -1.68 45.20
N GLY A 230 -0.06 -0.74 45.41
CA GLY A 230 1.36 -1.00 45.60
C GLY A 230 2.08 -1.50 44.34
N ALA A 231 3.38 -1.73 44.46
CA ALA A 231 4.24 -2.21 43.40
C ALA A 231 3.77 -3.56 42.83
N ARG A 232 3.28 -4.46 43.67
CA ARG A 232 2.77 -5.78 43.29
C ARG A 232 1.67 -5.67 42.21
N ARG A 233 0.74 -4.73 42.35
CA ARG A 233 -0.34 -4.53 41.37
C ARG A 233 0.17 -3.97 40.05
N PHE A 234 1.14 -3.07 40.10
CA PHE A 234 1.79 -2.54 38.87
C PHE A 234 2.50 -3.66 38.10
N PHE A 235 3.32 -4.46 38.79
CA PHE A 235 4.03 -5.57 38.13
C PHE A 235 3.08 -6.66 37.61
N ALA A 236 1.96 -6.91 38.29
CA ALA A 236 0.93 -7.82 37.80
C ALA A 236 0.26 -7.30 36.51
N GLN A 237 0.03 -6.00 36.36
CA GLN A 237 -0.46 -5.41 35.09
C GLN A 237 0.61 -5.44 34.01
N LEU A 238 1.85 -5.10 34.34
CA LEU A 238 2.97 -5.18 33.41
C LEU A 238 3.15 -6.60 32.85
N ALA A 239 3.07 -7.63 33.72
CA ALA A 239 3.12 -9.03 33.30
C ALA A 239 1.99 -9.41 32.33
N LYS A 240 0.76 -8.89 32.54
CA LYS A 240 -0.36 -9.10 31.59
C LYS A 240 -0.08 -8.47 30.23
N HIS A 241 0.49 -7.26 30.20
CA HIS A 241 0.82 -6.58 28.95
C HIS A 241 1.97 -7.29 28.24
N ALA A 242 2.99 -7.77 28.99
CA ALA A 242 4.08 -8.58 28.45
C ALA A 242 3.57 -9.93 27.89
N LEU A 243 2.61 -10.57 28.59
CA LEU A 243 2.00 -11.81 28.10
C LEU A 243 1.20 -11.60 26.80
N ALA A 244 0.50 -10.46 26.66
CA ALA A 244 -0.18 -10.13 25.40
C ALA A 244 0.82 -9.91 24.25
N LEU A 245 1.98 -9.30 24.53
CA LEU A 245 3.07 -9.15 23.54
C LEU A 245 3.69 -10.51 23.19
N LEU A 246 3.94 -11.36 24.20
CA LEU A 246 4.43 -12.72 23.97
C LEU A 246 3.46 -13.55 23.12
N LEU A 247 2.16 -13.44 23.38
CA LEU A 247 1.13 -14.10 22.56
C LEU A 247 1.20 -13.65 21.09
N MET A 248 1.43 -12.36 20.86
CA MET A 248 1.65 -11.84 19.50
C MET A 248 2.90 -12.45 18.85
N LEU A 249 4.01 -12.56 19.58
CA LEU A 249 5.24 -13.21 19.08
C LEU A 249 5.01 -14.68 18.74
N VAL A 250 4.26 -15.40 19.57
CA VAL A 250 3.86 -16.79 19.28
C VAL A 250 3.02 -16.86 18.00
N CYS A 251 2.01 -15.99 17.86
CA CYS A 251 1.21 -15.90 16.63
C CYS A 251 2.09 -15.58 15.41
N TYR A 252 3.07 -14.68 15.56
CA TYR A 252 3.99 -14.33 14.48
C TYR A 252 4.80 -15.54 14.00
N VAL A 253 5.37 -16.31 14.93
CA VAL A 253 6.08 -17.54 14.58
C VAL A 253 5.15 -18.54 13.88
N LEU A 254 3.93 -18.73 14.39
CA LEU A 254 2.97 -19.66 13.80
C LEU A 254 2.60 -19.31 12.35
N VAL A 255 2.44 -18.01 12.05
CA VAL A 255 2.09 -17.55 10.70
C VAL A 255 3.31 -17.33 9.79
N THR A 256 4.53 -17.58 10.25
CA THR A 256 5.77 -17.33 9.49
C THR A 256 6.54 -18.65 9.32
N PRO A 257 6.34 -19.41 8.23
CA PRO A 257 7.03 -20.70 8.04
C PRO A 257 8.55 -20.62 8.16
N ALA A 258 9.16 -19.56 7.63
CA ALA A 258 10.60 -19.33 7.71
C ALA A 258 11.14 -19.23 9.17
N ALA A 259 10.27 -18.93 10.13
CA ALA A 259 10.63 -18.86 11.55
C ALA A 259 10.53 -20.20 12.29
N TRP A 260 9.96 -21.27 11.67
CA TRP A 260 9.65 -22.51 12.41
C TRP A 260 10.88 -23.27 12.86
N ALA A 261 11.95 -23.32 12.05
CA ALA A 261 13.17 -24.05 12.39
C ALA A 261 13.93 -23.40 13.56
N SER A 262 14.00 -22.06 13.61
CA SER A 262 14.77 -21.32 14.61
C SER A 262 14.16 -19.94 14.90
N PRO A 263 13.06 -19.85 15.67
CA PRO A 263 12.25 -18.64 15.83
C PRO A 263 13.03 -17.41 16.31
N LEU A 264 13.89 -17.59 17.30
CA LEU A 264 14.64 -16.49 17.91
C LEU A 264 15.73 -15.97 16.98
N THR A 265 16.49 -16.87 16.35
CA THR A 265 17.54 -16.54 15.39
C THR A 265 16.91 -15.81 14.19
N PHE A 266 15.81 -16.34 13.64
CA PHE A 266 15.10 -15.73 12.54
C PHE A 266 14.63 -14.29 12.85
N LEU A 267 14.08 -14.05 14.06
CA LEU A 267 13.68 -12.70 14.48
C LEU A 267 14.88 -11.75 14.53
N ILE A 268 16.00 -12.17 15.12
CA ILE A 268 17.23 -11.35 15.22
C ILE A 268 17.74 -11.01 13.82
N GLU A 269 17.88 -12.02 12.96
CA GLU A 269 18.32 -11.84 11.57
C GLU A 269 17.39 -10.93 10.78
N THR A 270 16.06 -11.07 10.95
CA THR A 270 15.07 -10.21 10.29
C THR A 270 15.25 -8.73 10.68
N PHE A 271 15.44 -8.44 11.96
CA PHE A 271 15.71 -7.06 12.39
C PHE A 271 17.06 -6.54 11.91
N GLN A 272 18.10 -7.38 11.86
CA GLN A 272 19.43 -7.00 11.33
C GLN A 272 19.37 -6.69 9.83
N GLU A 273 18.71 -7.56 9.05
CA GLU A 273 18.54 -7.41 7.61
C GLU A 273 17.83 -6.08 7.27
N PHE A 274 16.68 -5.81 7.90
CA PHE A 274 15.93 -4.58 7.62
C PHE A 274 16.52 -3.31 8.25
N SER A 275 17.43 -3.43 9.21
CA SER A 275 18.18 -2.29 9.74
C SER A 275 19.34 -1.88 8.85
N ASN A 276 19.88 -2.80 8.06
CA ASN A 276 21.04 -2.61 7.19
C ASN A 276 20.71 -2.96 5.73
N TYR A 277 19.48 -2.70 5.30
CA TYR A 277 19.02 -3.09 3.97
C TYR A 277 19.82 -2.42 2.85
N ASN A 278 20.68 -3.20 2.19
CA ASN A 278 21.55 -2.77 1.10
C ASN A 278 21.40 -3.66 -0.16
N ILE A 279 20.35 -4.46 -0.24
CA ILE A 279 20.15 -5.41 -1.35
C ILE A 279 19.85 -4.68 -2.66
N TRP A 280 19.16 -3.53 -2.58
CA TRP A 280 18.79 -2.75 -3.76
C TRP A 280 19.80 -1.61 -4.01
N ASN A 281 20.52 -1.70 -5.12
CA ASN A 281 21.57 -0.75 -5.52
C ASN A 281 21.18 0.08 -6.75
N GLY A 282 19.90 0.17 -7.08
CA GLY A 282 19.41 0.93 -8.22
C GLY A 282 19.40 2.44 -7.99
N THR A 283 19.05 3.15 -9.04
CA THR A 283 18.88 4.61 -9.03
C THR A 283 17.41 4.98 -9.19
N VAL A 284 17.02 6.12 -8.65
CA VAL A 284 15.70 6.73 -8.79
C VAL A 284 15.82 8.10 -9.44
N TYR A 285 14.86 8.43 -10.30
CA TYR A 285 14.77 9.76 -10.92
C TYR A 285 13.87 10.66 -10.08
N PHE A 286 14.43 11.77 -9.59
CA PHE A 286 13.71 12.64 -8.67
C PHE A 286 14.15 14.11 -8.85
N LEU A 287 13.18 15.00 -9.11
CA LEU A 287 13.36 16.43 -9.34
C LEU A 287 14.38 16.77 -10.44
N GLY A 288 14.44 15.94 -11.48
CA GLY A 288 15.30 16.17 -12.63
C GLY A 288 16.68 15.52 -12.54
N ASP A 289 17.04 14.88 -11.42
CA ASP A 289 18.32 14.25 -11.18
C ASP A 289 18.20 12.75 -10.84
N TRP A 290 19.26 12.00 -11.09
CA TRP A 290 19.38 10.60 -10.70
C TRP A 290 20.09 10.45 -9.35
N TYR A 291 19.46 9.77 -8.41
CA TYR A 291 19.98 9.49 -7.09
C TYR A 291 20.12 7.98 -6.87
N SER A 292 21.17 7.56 -6.16
CA SER A 292 21.20 6.19 -5.62
C SER A 292 20.17 6.03 -4.52
N GLY A 293 19.45 4.89 -4.48
CA GLY A 293 18.38 4.65 -3.51
C GLY A 293 18.83 4.67 -2.04
N ASN A 294 20.13 4.49 -1.77
CA ASN A 294 20.73 4.57 -0.44
C ASN A 294 21.31 5.97 -0.11
N ALA A 295 21.24 6.92 -1.03
CA ALA A 295 21.79 8.28 -0.90
C ALA A 295 20.78 9.35 -1.28
N LEU A 296 19.51 9.12 -0.97
CA LEU A 296 18.44 10.05 -1.26
C LEU A 296 18.50 11.30 -0.38
N PRO A 297 18.13 12.49 -0.91
CA PRO A 297 18.05 13.70 -0.11
C PRO A 297 16.97 13.58 0.97
N TRP A 298 17.18 14.22 2.13
CA TRP A 298 16.25 14.18 3.27
C TRP A 298 14.82 14.62 2.90
N TYR A 299 14.68 15.46 1.89
CA TYR A 299 13.38 15.98 1.42
C TYR A 299 12.66 15.05 0.43
N TYR A 300 13.24 13.91 0.05
CA TYR A 300 12.63 12.95 -0.89
C TYR A 300 11.21 12.54 -0.47
N LEU A 301 11.06 11.96 0.71
CA LEU A 301 9.74 11.56 1.22
C LEU A 301 8.79 12.75 1.44
N PRO A 302 9.21 13.86 2.10
CA PRO A 302 8.35 15.04 2.24
C PRO A 302 7.83 15.58 0.92
N VAL A 303 8.68 15.68 -0.11
CA VAL A 303 8.27 16.19 -1.42
C VAL A 303 7.30 15.22 -2.09
N TRP A 304 7.59 13.92 -2.12
CA TRP A 304 6.66 12.93 -2.68
C TRP A 304 5.28 12.97 -2.01
N LEU A 305 5.22 13.07 -0.68
CA LEU A 305 3.96 13.22 0.05
C LEU A 305 3.22 14.49 -0.36
N CYS A 306 3.92 15.62 -0.50
CA CYS A 306 3.32 16.89 -0.92
C CYS A 306 2.83 16.88 -2.36
N LEU A 307 3.48 16.17 -3.28
CA LEU A 307 3.15 16.15 -4.71
C LEU A 307 2.11 15.08 -5.08
N SER A 308 2.01 14.00 -4.30
CA SER A 308 1.12 12.88 -4.60
C SER A 308 -0.19 12.88 -3.80
N ILE A 309 -0.21 13.45 -2.59
CA ILE A 309 -1.43 13.51 -1.78
C ILE A 309 -2.34 14.65 -2.28
N PRO A 310 -3.68 14.45 -2.41
CA PRO A 310 -4.59 15.51 -2.80
C PRO A 310 -4.46 16.76 -1.92
N LEU A 311 -4.40 17.95 -2.51
CA LEU A 311 -4.14 19.21 -1.80
C LEU A 311 -5.12 19.45 -0.64
N TRP A 312 -6.38 19.06 -0.80
CA TRP A 312 -7.37 19.23 0.25
C TRP A 312 -7.16 18.28 1.45
N TYR A 313 -6.54 17.10 1.25
CA TYR A 313 -6.12 16.24 2.37
C TYR A 313 -4.99 16.93 3.14
N LEU A 314 -3.98 17.45 2.42
CA LEU A 314 -2.89 18.21 3.02
C LEU A 314 -3.41 19.42 3.81
N ALA A 315 -4.37 20.17 3.27
CA ALA A 315 -5.00 21.30 3.95
C ALA A 315 -5.68 20.87 5.26
N PHE A 316 -6.39 19.74 5.28
CA PHE A 316 -6.99 19.22 6.53
C PHE A 316 -5.97 18.63 7.50
N MET A 317 -4.88 18.03 7.02
CA MET A 317 -3.77 17.62 7.89
C MET A 317 -3.12 18.83 8.55
N LEU A 318 -2.87 19.92 7.82
CA LEU A 318 -2.37 21.18 8.36
C LEU A 318 -3.36 21.80 9.35
N ALA A 319 -4.67 21.75 9.07
CA ALA A 319 -5.70 22.18 10.03
C ALA A 319 -5.68 21.33 11.31
N GLY A 320 -5.44 20.02 11.20
CA GLY A 320 -5.27 19.11 12.33
C GLY A 320 -4.05 19.48 13.19
N ALA A 321 -2.92 19.73 12.55
CA ALA A 321 -1.68 20.18 13.20
C ALA A 321 -1.88 21.55 13.86
N ALA A 322 -2.51 22.50 13.17
CA ALA A 322 -2.84 23.84 13.73
C ALA A 322 -3.78 23.73 14.93
N GLY A 323 -4.78 22.85 14.88
CA GLY A 323 -5.68 22.58 16.02
C GLY A 323 -4.94 22.00 17.22
N ALA A 324 -3.98 21.09 17.00
CA ALA A 324 -3.13 20.54 18.05
C ALA A 324 -2.19 21.61 18.63
N ALA A 325 -1.55 22.42 17.80
CA ALA A 325 -0.70 23.53 18.24
C ALA A 325 -1.50 24.55 19.06
N ALA A 326 -2.69 24.95 18.60
CA ALA A 326 -3.57 25.84 19.33
C ALA A 326 -3.98 25.27 20.69
N PHE A 327 -4.20 23.94 20.77
CA PHE A 327 -4.46 23.27 22.05
C PHE A 327 -3.26 23.35 23.00
N VAL A 328 -2.05 23.06 22.53
CA VAL A 328 -0.81 23.12 23.31
C VAL A 328 -0.57 24.55 23.84
N LEU A 329 -0.67 25.56 22.98
CA LEU A 329 -0.48 26.97 23.32
C LEU A 329 -1.48 27.45 24.40
N ARG A 330 -2.77 27.09 24.24
CA ARG A 330 -3.82 27.43 25.24
C ARG A 330 -3.61 26.70 26.55
N SER A 331 -3.03 25.52 26.52
CA SER A 331 -2.82 24.67 27.70
C SER A 331 -1.46 24.84 28.34
N ARG A 332 -0.57 25.72 27.83
CA ARG A 332 0.85 25.84 28.25
C ARG A 332 1.08 25.91 29.75
N ARG A 333 0.21 26.63 30.50
CA ARG A 333 0.32 26.77 31.98
C ARG A 333 -0.05 25.49 32.74
N ARG A 334 -0.76 24.54 32.09
CA ARG A 334 -1.23 23.28 32.70
C ARG A 334 -1.01 22.11 31.73
N LEU A 335 0.11 22.14 30.99
CA LEU A 335 0.38 21.21 29.87
C LEU A 335 0.31 19.75 30.33
N GLY A 336 0.90 19.38 31.46
CA GLY A 336 0.87 18.01 31.99
C GLY A 336 -0.56 17.49 32.23
N SER A 337 -1.44 18.32 32.85
CA SER A 337 -2.83 17.92 33.09
C SER A 337 -3.66 17.90 31.79
N ALA A 338 -3.34 18.78 30.84
CA ALA A 338 -3.98 18.80 29.53
C ALA A 338 -3.57 17.59 28.70
N LEU A 339 -2.28 17.27 28.64
CA LEU A 339 -1.76 16.08 27.93
C LEU A 339 -2.32 14.79 28.56
N ARG A 340 -2.38 14.70 29.87
CA ARG A 340 -3.02 13.57 30.58
C ARG A 340 -4.48 13.39 30.13
N ARG A 341 -5.27 14.48 30.01
CA ARG A 341 -6.66 14.41 29.52
C ARG A 341 -6.75 13.96 28.07
N VAL A 342 -5.82 14.40 27.21
CA VAL A 342 -5.73 13.95 25.81
C VAL A 342 -5.45 12.46 25.75
N LEU A 343 -4.41 12.00 26.45
CA LEU A 343 -3.95 10.60 26.42
C LEU A 343 -4.93 9.62 27.09
N LEU A 344 -5.74 10.07 28.05
CA LEU A 344 -6.79 9.25 28.66
C LEU A 344 -8.14 9.36 27.91
N GLY A 345 -8.30 10.38 27.06
CA GLY A 345 -9.51 10.64 26.29
C GLY A 345 -9.41 10.20 24.81
N PRO A 346 -10.40 10.59 23.99
CA PRO A 346 -10.39 10.30 22.54
C PRO A 346 -9.19 10.89 21.78
N GLY A 347 -8.57 11.96 22.32
CA GLY A 347 -7.40 12.60 21.71
C GLY A 347 -6.15 11.71 21.65
N ARG A 348 -6.10 10.61 22.44
CA ARG A 348 -5.02 9.61 22.33
C ARG A 348 -4.86 9.07 20.93
N TRP A 349 -5.95 8.90 20.19
CA TRP A 349 -5.91 8.36 18.84
C TRP A 349 -5.21 9.29 17.86
N PHE A 350 -5.39 10.61 18.01
CA PHE A 350 -4.60 11.58 17.26
C PHE A 350 -3.10 11.42 17.55
N VAL A 351 -2.73 11.31 18.83
CA VAL A 351 -1.31 11.19 19.24
C VAL A 351 -0.71 9.87 18.73
N LEU A 352 -1.41 8.75 18.92
CA LEU A 352 -0.93 7.44 18.48
C LEU A 352 -0.78 7.38 16.95
N CYS A 353 -1.77 7.84 16.19
CA CYS A 353 -1.69 7.90 14.73
C CYS A 353 -0.58 8.87 14.26
N LEU A 354 -0.41 10.02 14.93
CA LEU A 354 0.67 10.94 14.59
C LEU A 354 2.06 10.31 14.81
N ILE A 355 2.24 9.53 15.87
CA ILE A 355 3.49 8.79 16.12
C ILE A 355 3.74 7.79 14.99
N VAL A 356 2.73 7.00 14.60
CA VAL A 356 2.87 6.01 13.52
C VAL A 356 3.13 6.70 12.16
N ALA A 357 2.53 7.87 11.92
CA ALA A 357 2.74 8.62 10.69
C ALA A 357 4.12 9.29 10.60
N VAL A 358 4.64 9.83 11.70
CA VAL A 358 5.87 10.65 11.69
C VAL A 358 7.11 9.84 11.99
N LEU A 359 7.05 8.90 12.95
CA LEU A 359 8.23 8.18 13.43
C LEU A 359 8.93 7.36 12.32
N PRO A 360 8.23 6.59 11.46
CA PRO A 360 8.88 5.85 10.38
C PRO A 360 9.52 6.76 9.33
N VAL A 361 8.87 7.87 8.98
CA VAL A 361 9.41 8.85 8.03
C VAL A 361 10.66 9.51 8.60
N ALA A 362 10.62 9.94 9.86
CA ALA A 362 11.78 10.50 10.54
C ALA A 362 12.92 9.49 10.66
N ALA A 363 12.60 8.24 11.01
CA ALA A 363 13.60 7.17 11.09
C ALA A 363 14.25 6.90 9.72
N ALA A 364 13.46 6.81 8.64
CA ALA A 364 13.99 6.60 7.29
C ALA A 364 14.94 7.72 6.86
N ILE A 365 14.61 8.98 7.18
CA ILE A 365 15.46 10.13 6.87
C ILE A 365 16.74 10.10 7.71
N LEU A 366 16.64 9.90 9.02
CA LEU A 366 17.78 9.95 9.94
C LEU A 366 18.73 8.76 9.78
N MET A 367 18.22 7.60 9.42
CA MET A 367 19.00 6.37 9.22
C MET A 367 19.47 6.21 7.77
N HIS A 368 19.18 7.16 6.87
CA HIS A 368 19.47 7.08 5.44
C HIS A 368 18.99 5.74 4.82
N SER A 369 17.77 5.33 5.17
CA SER A 369 17.21 4.06 4.70
C SER A 369 17.09 4.04 3.18
N THR A 370 17.41 2.91 2.55
CA THR A 370 17.25 2.70 1.12
C THR A 370 15.79 2.80 0.73
N LEU A 371 15.46 3.75 -0.15
CA LEU A 371 14.11 3.98 -0.66
C LEU A 371 14.16 4.09 -2.19
N TYR A 372 13.07 3.74 -2.83
CA TYR A 372 12.90 3.80 -4.29
C TYR A 372 11.42 3.77 -4.66
N ASN A 373 11.10 4.14 -5.89
CA ASN A 373 9.76 4.10 -6.45
C ASN A 373 8.77 4.98 -5.65
N GLY A 374 9.14 6.24 -5.47
CA GLY A 374 8.34 7.21 -4.74
C GLY A 374 8.31 6.93 -3.23
N TRP A 375 7.15 7.08 -2.63
CA TRP A 375 6.95 6.85 -1.20
C TRP A 375 6.20 5.54 -0.88
N ARG A 376 6.20 4.57 -1.78
CA ARG A 376 5.44 3.32 -1.65
C ARG A 376 5.73 2.56 -0.35
N HIS A 377 6.97 2.56 0.10
CA HIS A 377 7.37 1.92 1.36
C HIS A 377 6.69 2.54 2.60
N MET A 378 6.13 3.74 2.47
CA MET A 378 5.44 4.47 3.52
C MET A 378 3.91 4.50 3.32
N TYR A 379 3.32 3.74 2.38
CA TYR A 379 1.86 3.73 2.18
C TYR A 379 1.08 3.36 3.45
N PHE A 380 1.68 2.56 4.31
CA PHE A 380 1.08 2.14 5.57
C PHE A 380 0.79 3.28 6.56
N ILE A 381 1.45 4.45 6.42
CA ILE A 381 1.18 5.61 7.28
C ILE A 381 -0.07 6.41 6.82
N PHE A 382 -0.59 6.14 5.64
CA PHE A 382 -1.65 6.97 5.07
C PHE A 382 -2.99 6.87 5.81
N PRO A 383 -3.43 5.71 6.32
CA PRO A 383 -4.59 5.64 7.21
C PRO A 383 -4.48 6.57 8.42
N GLU A 384 -3.30 6.66 9.01
CA GLU A 384 -3.00 7.54 10.14
C GLU A 384 -3.02 9.03 9.74
N LEU A 385 -2.50 9.35 8.55
CA LEU A 385 -2.57 10.70 7.99
C LEU A 385 -4.03 11.12 7.74
N VAL A 386 -4.88 10.19 7.28
CA VAL A 386 -6.34 10.42 7.16
C VAL A 386 -6.96 10.71 8.53
N VAL A 387 -6.55 9.99 9.60
CA VAL A 387 -7.01 10.29 10.96
C VAL A 387 -6.62 11.71 11.38
N VAL A 388 -5.38 12.12 11.11
CA VAL A 388 -4.92 13.50 11.39
C VAL A 388 -5.77 14.53 10.62
N ALA A 389 -6.06 14.27 9.34
CA ALA A 389 -6.93 15.14 8.54
C ALA A 389 -8.35 15.21 9.09
N LEU A 390 -8.93 14.07 9.55
CA LEU A 390 -10.25 14.03 10.19
C LEU A 390 -10.32 14.86 11.48
N PHE A 391 -9.25 14.88 12.27
CA PHE A 391 -9.18 15.78 13.42
C PHE A 391 -9.17 17.25 12.98
N GLY A 392 -8.51 17.59 11.87
CA GLY A 392 -8.56 18.91 11.25
C GLY A 392 -9.96 19.29 10.80
N VAL A 393 -10.66 18.41 10.09
CA VAL A 393 -12.06 18.59 9.70
C VAL A 393 -12.94 18.82 10.94
N GLN A 394 -12.79 18.01 11.99
CA GLN A 394 -13.54 18.16 13.23
C GLN A 394 -13.25 19.51 13.89
N TRP A 395 -11.99 19.95 13.90
CA TRP A 395 -11.59 21.24 14.47
C TRP A 395 -12.25 22.40 13.72
N LEU A 396 -12.24 22.38 12.38
CA LEU A 396 -12.92 23.39 11.55
C LEU A 396 -14.44 23.41 11.80
N PHE A 397 -15.09 22.24 11.84
CA PHE A 397 -16.52 22.17 12.17
C PHE A 397 -16.83 22.71 13.58
N ARG A 398 -15.90 22.61 14.55
CA ARG A 398 -16.04 23.22 15.89
C ARG A 398 -15.90 24.73 15.83
N LEU A 399 -14.95 25.28 15.04
CA LEU A 399 -14.78 26.72 14.83
C LEU A 399 -16.02 27.35 14.18
N LEU A 400 -16.68 26.61 13.31
CA LEU A 400 -17.92 27.00 12.64
C LEU A 400 -19.18 26.69 13.46
N ARG A 401 -19.05 26.37 14.77
CA ARG A 401 -20.19 26.08 15.63
C ARG A 401 -21.12 27.30 15.71
N GLY A 402 -22.43 27.08 15.50
CA GLY A 402 -23.44 28.14 15.45
C GLY A 402 -23.63 28.77 14.06
N ARG A 403 -22.73 28.58 13.12
CA ARG A 403 -22.82 29.14 11.76
C ARG A 403 -23.34 28.07 10.78
N ARG A 404 -24.65 28.09 10.47
CA ARG A 404 -25.30 27.03 9.66
C ARG A 404 -24.78 26.99 8.22
N TRP A 405 -24.68 28.12 7.56
CA TRP A 405 -24.28 28.21 6.15
C TRP A 405 -22.81 27.80 5.91
N PRO A 406 -21.80 28.32 6.64
CA PRO A 406 -20.42 27.87 6.44
C PRO A 406 -20.22 26.36 6.69
N ARG A 407 -20.97 25.78 7.64
CA ARG A 407 -20.93 24.33 7.87
C ARG A 407 -21.52 23.52 6.72
N ARG A 408 -22.61 24.00 6.09
CA ARG A 408 -23.19 23.36 4.91
C ARG A 408 -22.26 23.47 3.71
N ILE A 409 -21.63 24.63 3.50
CA ILE A 409 -20.65 24.86 2.45
C ILE A 409 -19.45 23.89 2.64
N LEU A 410 -18.91 23.78 3.84
CA LEU A 410 -17.80 22.84 4.13
C LEU A 410 -18.22 21.40 3.86
N ALA A 411 -19.40 20.98 4.30
CA ALA A 411 -19.89 19.61 4.07
C ALA A 411 -20.16 19.32 2.59
N GLY A 412 -20.78 20.27 1.87
CA GLY A 412 -21.01 20.16 0.42
C GLY A 412 -19.71 20.14 -0.38
N GLY A 413 -18.74 20.98 0.01
CA GLY A 413 -17.41 21.00 -0.58
C GLY A 413 -16.67 19.68 -0.41
N LEU A 414 -16.72 19.07 0.79
CA LEU A 414 -16.14 17.74 1.01
C LEU A 414 -16.81 16.67 0.13
N ALA A 415 -18.13 16.70 0.00
CA ALA A 415 -18.85 15.76 -0.87
C ALA A 415 -18.46 15.96 -2.34
N ALA A 416 -18.37 17.21 -2.81
CA ALA A 416 -17.94 17.54 -4.17
C ALA A 416 -16.50 17.09 -4.46
N LEU A 417 -15.58 17.29 -3.51
CA LEU A 417 -14.17 16.83 -3.64
C LEU A 417 -14.06 15.31 -3.73
N LEU A 418 -14.82 14.57 -2.91
CA LEU A 418 -14.88 13.11 -3.00
C LEU A 418 -15.48 12.64 -4.33
N ALA A 419 -16.56 13.26 -4.80
CA ALA A 419 -17.15 12.95 -6.10
C ALA A 419 -16.16 13.25 -7.25
N GLY A 420 -15.45 14.38 -7.18
CA GLY A 420 -14.40 14.72 -8.14
C GLY A 420 -13.26 13.68 -8.18
N GLN A 421 -12.84 13.15 -7.02
CA GLN A 421 -11.85 12.08 -6.98
C GLN A 421 -12.38 10.78 -7.59
N ALA A 422 -13.63 10.40 -7.30
CA ALA A 422 -14.25 9.22 -7.93
C ALA A 422 -14.33 9.36 -9.46
N CYS A 423 -14.73 10.54 -9.96
CA CYS A 423 -14.72 10.83 -11.39
C CYS A 423 -13.30 10.76 -11.98
N TRP A 424 -12.30 11.31 -11.27
CA TRP A 424 -10.91 11.29 -11.70
C TRP A 424 -10.38 9.85 -11.79
N ILE A 425 -10.72 8.97 -10.83
CA ILE A 425 -10.37 7.54 -10.87
C ILE A 425 -10.92 6.90 -12.14
N GLY A 426 -12.22 7.06 -12.43
CA GLY A 426 -12.82 6.50 -13.64
C GLY A 426 -12.24 7.08 -14.94
N TRP A 427 -11.85 8.36 -14.94
CA TRP A 427 -11.23 9.00 -16.11
C TRP A 427 -9.82 8.52 -16.40
N MET A 428 -9.01 8.24 -15.34
CA MET A 428 -7.62 7.79 -15.45
C MET A 428 -7.46 6.28 -15.61
N HIS A 429 -8.54 5.52 -15.43
CA HIS A 429 -8.48 4.06 -15.50
C HIS A 429 -7.85 3.58 -16.83
N PRO A 430 -6.91 2.59 -16.80
CA PRO A 430 -6.37 1.84 -15.65
C PRO A 430 -5.07 2.43 -15.05
N PHE A 431 -4.78 3.70 -15.24
CA PHE A 431 -3.53 4.36 -14.88
C PHE A 431 -3.63 5.27 -13.63
N GLU A 432 -4.55 4.98 -12.72
CA GLU A 432 -4.83 5.79 -11.51
C GLU A 432 -3.61 5.88 -10.58
N LYS A 433 -2.75 4.87 -10.56
CA LYS A 433 -1.53 4.85 -9.73
C LYS A 433 -0.55 5.99 -10.04
N PHE A 434 -0.63 6.56 -11.23
CA PHE A 434 0.19 7.71 -11.63
C PHE A 434 -0.38 9.06 -11.16
N TYR A 435 -1.34 9.04 -10.24
CA TYR A 435 -1.89 10.25 -9.67
C TYR A 435 -0.81 11.12 -9.05
N LEU A 436 -0.78 12.36 -9.48
CA LEU A 436 -0.13 13.49 -8.84
C LEU A 436 -1.18 14.58 -8.62
N ASN A 437 -1.07 15.34 -7.55
CA ASN A 437 -1.93 16.50 -7.37
C ASN A 437 -1.54 17.60 -8.41
N PRO A 438 -2.31 18.70 -8.56
CA PRO A 438 -2.02 19.70 -9.60
C PRO A 438 -0.60 20.27 -9.57
N VAL A 439 0.04 20.38 -8.41
CA VAL A 439 1.44 20.81 -8.28
C VAL A 439 2.37 19.71 -8.78
N GLY A 440 2.16 18.48 -8.35
CA GLY A 440 2.95 17.33 -8.82
C GLY A 440 2.79 17.09 -10.32
N GLN A 441 1.57 17.30 -10.87
CA GLN A 441 1.32 17.15 -12.29
C GLN A 441 2.13 18.14 -13.15
N SER A 442 2.32 19.38 -12.68
CA SER A 442 3.17 20.36 -13.37
C SER A 442 4.68 20.02 -13.32
N MET A 443 5.05 19.05 -12.51
CA MET A 443 6.44 18.57 -12.33
C MET A 443 6.60 17.10 -12.75
N CYS A 444 5.63 16.49 -13.42
CA CYS A 444 5.61 15.06 -13.69
C CYS A 444 6.83 14.57 -14.49
N ASP A 445 7.40 15.40 -15.36
CA ASP A 445 8.59 15.05 -16.14
C ASP A 445 9.90 15.11 -15.32
N LEU A 446 9.85 15.66 -14.12
CA LEU A 446 10.97 15.68 -13.16
C LEU A 446 10.90 14.53 -12.15
N LEU A 447 9.92 13.66 -12.26
CA LEU A 447 9.65 12.59 -11.30
C LEU A 447 9.65 11.22 -11.98
N GLU A 448 10.05 10.20 -11.24
CA GLU A 448 9.94 8.82 -11.65
C GLU A 448 8.47 8.45 -11.91
N LYS A 449 8.20 7.81 -13.06
CA LYS A 449 6.86 7.40 -13.51
C LYS A 449 6.72 5.89 -13.38
N ASP A 450 6.41 5.17 -14.40
CA ASP A 450 6.08 3.75 -14.46
C ASP A 450 7.23 2.80 -13.98
N TYR A 451 7.60 2.91 -12.72
CA TYR A 451 8.71 2.16 -12.12
C TYR A 451 8.48 0.63 -12.01
N TRP A 452 7.29 0.15 -12.34
CA TRP A 452 6.98 -1.27 -12.44
C TRP A 452 6.72 -1.75 -13.86
N TYR A 453 6.89 -0.86 -14.84
CA TYR A 453 6.78 -1.16 -16.27
C TYR A 453 5.43 -1.77 -16.69
N GLU A 454 4.33 -1.36 -16.05
CA GLU A 454 3.00 -1.84 -16.40
C GLU A 454 2.56 -1.38 -17.80
N SER A 455 3.07 -0.23 -18.26
CA SER A 455 2.83 0.28 -19.60
C SER A 455 3.32 -0.68 -20.69
N THR A 456 4.36 -1.49 -20.43
CA THR A 456 4.88 -2.47 -21.38
C THR A 456 3.82 -3.47 -21.83
N THR A 457 3.02 -3.98 -20.89
CA THR A 457 1.92 -4.88 -21.20
C THR A 457 0.90 -4.22 -22.14
N ALA A 458 0.50 -2.97 -21.86
CA ALA A 458 -0.43 -2.22 -22.69
C ALA A 458 0.14 -1.97 -24.11
N GLN A 459 1.44 -1.63 -24.21
CA GLN A 459 2.13 -1.44 -25.48
C GLN A 459 2.21 -2.72 -26.31
N ILE A 460 2.53 -3.85 -25.68
CA ILE A 460 2.57 -5.15 -26.39
C ILE A 460 1.17 -5.52 -26.91
N LEU A 461 0.13 -5.31 -26.11
CA LEU A 461 -1.24 -5.56 -26.54
C LEU A 461 -1.62 -4.66 -27.74
N HIS A 462 -1.21 -3.39 -27.72
CA HIS A 462 -1.44 -2.47 -28.83
C HIS A 462 -0.72 -2.93 -30.12
N ILE A 463 0.54 -3.37 -30.02
CA ILE A 463 1.26 -3.95 -31.16
C ILE A 463 0.50 -5.16 -31.72
N LEU A 464 0.00 -6.05 -30.86
CA LEU A 464 -0.74 -7.25 -31.25
C LEU A 464 -2.10 -6.97 -31.90
N GLU A 465 -2.70 -5.81 -31.62
CA GLU A 465 -3.94 -5.35 -32.27
C GLU A 465 -3.69 -4.81 -33.68
N VAL A 466 -2.50 -4.24 -33.92
CA VAL A 466 -2.16 -3.55 -35.18
C VAL A 466 -1.35 -4.45 -36.12
N ASP A 467 -0.45 -5.29 -35.59
CA ASP A 467 0.46 -6.12 -36.36
C ASP A 467 0.04 -7.61 -36.33
N ASP A 468 -0.45 -8.11 -37.46
CA ASP A 468 -0.87 -9.51 -37.63
C ASP A 468 0.28 -10.46 -38.00
N SER A 469 1.52 -10.02 -38.01
CA SER A 469 2.69 -10.83 -38.36
C SER A 469 2.78 -12.08 -37.48
N ARG A 470 3.21 -13.19 -38.07
CA ARG A 470 3.38 -14.48 -37.36
C ARG A 470 4.50 -14.45 -36.34
N ARG A 471 5.46 -13.53 -36.53
CA ARG A 471 6.60 -13.32 -35.63
C ARG A 471 6.78 -11.83 -35.38
N ILE A 472 6.80 -11.47 -34.14
CA ILE A 472 6.96 -10.09 -33.63
C ILE A 472 8.12 -10.13 -32.64
N CYS A 473 9.20 -9.46 -32.94
CA CYS A 473 10.41 -9.40 -32.12
C CYS A 473 10.45 -8.05 -31.39
N LEU A 474 10.38 -8.09 -30.06
CA LEU A 474 10.34 -6.91 -29.20
C LEU A 474 11.62 -6.79 -28.38
N SER A 475 12.13 -5.59 -28.23
CA SER A 475 13.08 -5.23 -27.16
C SER A 475 12.38 -4.42 -26.09
N VAL A 476 12.50 -4.84 -24.84
CA VAL A 476 11.92 -4.22 -23.66
C VAL A 476 12.95 -4.16 -22.54
N ASN A 477 12.66 -3.43 -21.46
CA ASN A 477 13.49 -3.47 -20.26
C ASN A 477 13.53 -4.90 -19.67
N ALA A 478 14.68 -5.32 -19.16
CA ALA A 478 14.86 -6.64 -18.56
C ALA A 478 13.83 -6.98 -17.49
N PHE A 479 13.47 -6.00 -16.68
CA PHE A 479 12.51 -6.19 -15.60
C PHE A 479 11.06 -6.32 -16.07
N SER A 480 10.70 -5.80 -17.25
CA SER A 480 9.35 -5.85 -17.78
C SER A 480 9.06 -7.09 -18.64
N SER A 481 10.10 -7.77 -19.11
CA SER A 481 9.98 -8.89 -20.05
C SER A 481 9.15 -10.07 -19.50
N ILE A 482 9.47 -10.53 -18.29
CA ILE A 482 8.80 -11.67 -17.65
C ILE A 482 7.34 -11.35 -17.29
N PRO A 483 7.03 -10.23 -16.61
CA PRO A 483 5.66 -9.82 -16.33
C PRO A 483 4.80 -9.70 -17.58
N ALA A 484 5.29 -9.02 -18.61
CA ALA A 484 4.56 -8.83 -19.85
C ALA A 484 4.28 -10.16 -20.57
N PHE A 485 5.27 -11.06 -20.65
CA PHE A 485 5.09 -12.39 -21.25
C PHE A 485 4.05 -13.23 -20.47
N ASN A 486 4.05 -13.17 -19.14
CA ASN A 486 3.08 -13.88 -18.30
C ASN A 486 1.64 -13.38 -18.50
N TYR A 487 1.44 -12.14 -18.95
CA TYR A 487 0.12 -11.59 -19.23
C TYR A 487 -0.46 -12.08 -20.56
N LEU A 488 0.38 -12.48 -21.53
CA LEU A 488 -0.05 -12.83 -22.87
C LEU A 488 -0.92 -14.09 -22.88
N ALA A 489 -1.97 -14.09 -23.70
CA ALA A 489 -2.70 -15.31 -24.02
C ALA A 489 -1.81 -16.29 -24.80
N ALA A 490 -2.03 -17.60 -24.64
CA ALA A 490 -1.20 -18.63 -25.26
C ALA A 490 -1.06 -18.51 -26.79
N LYS A 491 -2.10 -18.00 -27.48
CA LYS A 491 -2.05 -17.73 -28.92
C LYS A 491 -1.08 -16.62 -29.28
N ASP A 492 -1.01 -15.57 -28.47
CA ASP A 492 -0.20 -14.39 -28.69
C ASP A 492 1.25 -14.63 -28.24
N ALA A 493 1.45 -15.37 -27.16
CA ALA A 493 2.76 -15.78 -26.69
C ALA A 493 3.56 -16.61 -27.70
N ARG A 494 2.88 -17.26 -28.67
CA ARG A 494 3.54 -17.99 -29.76
C ARG A 494 4.08 -17.10 -30.89
N ARG A 495 3.59 -15.86 -30.96
CA ARG A 495 3.98 -14.87 -31.99
C ARG A 495 5.03 -13.89 -31.48
N VAL A 496 5.10 -13.68 -30.16
CA VAL A 496 5.91 -12.64 -29.50
C VAL A 496 7.22 -13.24 -29.02
N TYR A 497 8.33 -12.63 -29.43
CA TYR A 497 9.69 -12.94 -28.99
C TYR A 497 10.24 -11.72 -28.30
N ILE A 498 10.44 -11.80 -26.97
CA ILE A 498 10.90 -10.69 -26.14
C ILE A 498 12.41 -10.83 -25.90
N TYR A 499 13.15 -9.79 -26.23
CA TYR A 499 14.57 -9.65 -26.00
C TYR A 499 14.82 -8.62 -24.92
N ASP A 500 15.70 -8.97 -24.01
CA ASP A 500 16.14 -8.04 -22.95
C ASP A 500 17.13 -7.01 -23.54
N SER A 501 16.79 -5.73 -23.42
CA SER A 501 17.60 -4.62 -23.92
C SER A 501 19.00 -4.50 -23.28
N TYR A 502 19.21 -5.10 -22.10
CA TYR A 502 20.51 -5.06 -21.41
C TYR A 502 21.48 -6.14 -21.87
N THR A 503 20.99 -7.29 -22.31
CA THR A 503 21.81 -8.44 -22.71
C THR A 503 21.98 -8.56 -24.21
N TYR A 504 21.15 -7.85 -24.98
CA TYR A 504 21.11 -7.95 -26.42
C TYR A 504 21.82 -6.78 -27.11
N THR A 505 22.86 -7.07 -27.86
CA THR A 505 23.69 -6.07 -28.56
C THR A 505 23.48 -6.01 -30.08
N ASP A 506 22.79 -7.01 -30.66
CA ASP A 506 22.47 -7.04 -32.09
C ASP A 506 20.98 -6.74 -32.30
N TRP A 507 20.67 -5.55 -32.81
CA TRP A 507 19.33 -5.07 -33.08
C TRP A 507 18.69 -5.61 -34.38
N THR A 508 19.43 -6.37 -35.17
CA THR A 508 18.96 -6.82 -36.47
C THR A 508 17.66 -7.63 -36.44
N PRO A 509 17.43 -8.55 -35.49
CA PRO A 509 16.16 -9.27 -35.44
C PRO A 509 15.03 -8.51 -34.71
N ILE A 510 15.28 -7.32 -34.17
CA ILE A 510 14.29 -6.55 -33.40
C ILE A 510 13.38 -5.78 -34.37
N ASP A 511 12.07 -5.96 -34.25
CA ASP A 511 11.07 -5.20 -34.99
C ASP A 511 10.64 -3.95 -34.23
N TYR A 512 10.49 -4.08 -32.90
CA TYR A 512 9.98 -3.03 -32.02
C TYR A 512 10.85 -2.85 -30.78
N ILE A 513 11.02 -1.61 -30.35
CA ILE A 513 11.57 -1.24 -29.06
C ILE A 513 10.48 -0.54 -28.27
N ILE A 514 10.23 -0.97 -27.05
CA ILE A 514 9.35 -0.28 -26.11
C ILE A 514 10.24 0.46 -25.12
N ASP A 515 10.25 1.80 -25.21
CA ASP A 515 10.99 2.67 -24.30
C ASP A 515 10.05 3.11 -23.17
N GLU A 516 10.32 2.58 -21.97
CA GLU A 516 9.56 2.87 -20.75
C GLU A 516 10.19 4.05 -20.02
N SER A 517 9.45 5.13 -19.89
CA SER A 517 9.98 6.38 -19.30
C SER A 517 9.95 6.37 -17.77
N CYS A 518 10.84 5.64 -17.11
CA CYS A 518 11.07 5.88 -15.68
C CYS A 518 11.70 7.25 -15.38
N GLY A 519 12.35 7.87 -16.38
CA GLY A 519 12.98 9.19 -16.34
C GLY A 519 12.75 9.98 -17.62
N PRO A 520 13.59 10.98 -17.94
CA PRO A 520 13.47 11.75 -19.17
C PRO A 520 13.71 10.84 -20.36
N VAL A 521 12.79 10.90 -21.33
CA VAL A 521 12.96 10.23 -22.63
C VAL A 521 14.11 10.92 -23.38
N SER A 522 15.26 10.27 -23.42
CA SER A 522 16.44 10.76 -24.16
C SER A 522 16.96 9.77 -25.20
N SER A 523 16.27 8.62 -25.34
CA SER A 523 16.76 7.54 -26.18
C SER A 523 16.41 7.79 -27.64
N THR A 524 17.43 7.97 -28.47
CA THR A 524 17.30 7.87 -29.92
C THR A 524 17.82 6.49 -30.32
N PHE A 525 17.00 5.73 -31.03
CA PHE A 525 17.39 4.43 -31.56
C PHE A 525 17.66 4.56 -33.05
N PRO A 526 18.94 4.53 -33.52
CA PRO A 526 19.26 4.64 -34.92
C PRO A 526 18.56 3.54 -35.75
N GLY A 527 17.88 3.90 -36.84
CA GLY A 527 17.13 2.97 -37.67
C GLY A 527 15.77 2.57 -37.13
N PHE A 528 15.26 3.28 -36.11
CA PHE A 528 13.93 3.09 -35.55
C PHE A 528 13.18 4.43 -35.49
N THR A 529 11.94 4.41 -35.92
CA THR A 529 11.02 5.56 -35.88
C THR A 529 10.03 5.42 -34.72
N PRO A 530 9.79 6.47 -33.90
CA PRO A 530 8.72 6.45 -32.89
C PRO A 530 7.36 6.41 -33.60
N VAL A 531 6.55 5.40 -33.32
CA VAL A 531 5.28 5.14 -34.00
C VAL A 531 4.05 5.34 -33.11
N TYR A 532 4.20 5.12 -31.80
CA TYR A 532 3.09 5.25 -30.87
C TYR A 532 3.57 5.65 -29.48
N GLU A 533 2.86 6.59 -28.85
CA GLU A 533 3.08 7.04 -27.48
C GLU A 533 1.91 6.65 -26.59
N LEU A 534 2.15 5.89 -25.54
CA LEU A 534 1.15 5.62 -24.51
C LEU A 534 1.12 6.76 -23.51
N ARG A 535 0.00 7.47 -23.49
CA ARG A 535 -0.24 8.57 -22.54
C ARG A 535 -1.43 8.28 -21.65
N CYS A 536 -1.31 8.65 -20.37
CA CYS A 536 -2.48 8.70 -19.48
C CYS A 536 -3.50 9.72 -19.98
N ALA A 537 -4.74 9.62 -19.53
CA ALA A 537 -5.80 10.57 -19.87
C ALA A 537 -5.44 12.03 -19.52
N ASN A 538 -4.60 12.26 -18.49
CA ASN A 538 -4.09 13.58 -18.10
C ASN A 538 -2.88 14.07 -18.94
N GLY A 539 -2.52 13.37 -20.01
CA GLY A 539 -1.42 13.70 -20.93
C GLY A 539 -0.03 13.22 -20.50
N MET A 540 0.13 12.62 -19.34
CA MET A 540 1.44 12.09 -18.89
C MET A 540 1.90 10.97 -19.82
N LEU A 541 3.10 11.09 -20.40
CA LEU A 541 3.73 10.06 -21.22
C LEU A 541 4.25 8.95 -20.30
N LEU A 542 3.89 7.69 -20.60
CA LEU A 542 4.35 6.51 -19.88
C LEU A 542 5.43 5.75 -20.65
N SER A 543 5.20 5.50 -21.94
CA SER A 543 6.13 4.73 -22.77
C SER A 543 5.93 5.04 -24.26
N THR A 544 6.94 4.73 -25.08
CA THR A 544 6.91 4.95 -26.52
C THR A 544 7.29 3.67 -27.27
N ILE A 545 6.52 3.32 -28.29
CA ILE A 545 6.89 2.26 -29.25
C ILE A 545 7.72 2.88 -30.36
N TYR A 546 8.91 2.32 -30.59
CA TYR A 546 9.72 2.57 -31.77
C TYR A 546 9.66 1.34 -32.67
N MET A 547 9.49 1.53 -33.96
CA MET A 547 9.51 0.45 -34.96
C MET A 547 10.70 0.63 -35.88
N ARG A 548 11.35 -0.48 -36.24
CA ARG A 548 12.46 -0.48 -37.19
C ARG A 548 11.99 0.04 -38.55
N ASP A 549 12.73 0.96 -39.14
CA ASP A 549 12.34 1.64 -40.39
C ASP A 549 12.04 0.68 -41.55
N GLU A 550 12.85 -0.34 -41.71
CA GLU A 550 12.63 -1.37 -42.73
C GLU A 550 11.34 -2.16 -42.49
N ALA A 551 11.09 -2.57 -41.24
CA ALA A 551 9.87 -3.31 -40.86
C ALA A 551 8.62 -2.42 -41.01
N LEU A 552 8.73 -1.13 -40.70
CA LEU A 552 7.66 -0.15 -40.89
C LEU A 552 7.30 0.02 -42.37
N ALA A 553 8.32 0.09 -43.23
CA ALA A 553 8.11 0.18 -44.69
C ALA A 553 7.50 -1.11 -45.23
N GLU A 554 7.98 -2.27 -44.80
CA GLU A 554 7.55 -3.59 -45.31
C GLU A 554 6.10 -3.91 -44.86
N ARG A 555 5.77 -3.72 -43.58
CA ARG A 555 4.48 -4.15 -43.01
C ARG A 555 3.38 -3.10 -43.16
N PHE A 556 3.72 -1.81 -43.15
CA PHE A 556 2.77 -0.68 -43.07
C PHE A 556 2.99 0.39 -44.14
N GLY A 557 3.84 0.12 -45.15
CA GLY A 557 4.11 1.10 -46.21
C GLY A 557 4.77 2.41 -45.72
N GLY A 558 5.48 2.34 -44.60
CA GLY A 558 6.18 3.48 -44.00
C GLY A 558 5.34 4.36 -43.07
N GLN A 559 4.07 4.00 -42.81
CA GLN A 559 3.19 4.77 -41.91
C GLN A 559 2.49 3.84 -40.92
N TRP A 560 2.60 4.15 -39.64
CA TRP A 560 1.88 3.42 -38.59
C TRP A 560 0.36 3.62 -38.74
N PRO A 561 -0.47 2.56 -38.64
CA PRO A 561 -1.91 2.68 -38.71
C PRO A 561 -2.45 3.59 -37.60
N GLN A 562 -3.16 4.63 -37.99
CA GLN A 562 -3.89 5.48 -37.03
C GLN A 562 -5.22 4.80 -36.70
N GLN A 563 -5.48 4.58 -35.40
CA GLN A 563 -6.78 4.10 -34.90
C GLN A 563 -7.77 5.23 -34.78
#